data_9fdc0f492848cab7bb56a7ec81c6fa1c
#
_entry.id   9fdc0f492848cab7bb56a7ec81c6fa1c
#
_cell.length_a   1.000
_cell.length_b   1.000
_cell.length_c   1.000
_cell.angle_alpha   90.00
_cell.angle_beta   90.00
_cell.angle_gamma   90.00
#
_symmetry.space_group_name_H-M   'P 1'
#
loop_
_entity.id
_entity.type
_entity.pdbx_description
1 polymer ?
#
loop_
_entity_poly.entity_id
_entity_poly.type
_entity_poly.pdbx_seq_one_letter_code
_entity_poly.pdbx_strand_id
1 'polypeptide(L)'
;MNETLIASITRFVSIFSLVSSLAVAGTWSGFLVDAGCFRSAEDNHNVSDSPVLKDVGLEIRLCHPKAKTHAFAIVQSDGEAVALDSAGNTQAAQLVRQGLKSPWYVTANGEIRKNTIAVSSIVPAASVNTSSK
;
A
#
# COMPACT_ATOMS: atom_id res chain seq x y z
N MET A 1 -13.57 59.94 43.87
CA MET A 1 -12.71 59.77 42.68
C MET A 1 -12.64 58.30 42.36
N ASN A 2 -13.38 57.90 41.37
CA ASN A 2 -13.45 56.51 40.95
C ASN A 2 -12.53 56.29 39.78
N GLU A 3 -11.42 55.62 39.99
CA GLU A 3 -10.62 55.12 38.91
C GLU A 3 -11.12 53.78 38.49
N THR A 4 -11.73 53.75 37.34
CA THR A 4 -12.19 52.53 36.70
C THR A 4 -11.00 51.90 35.97
N LEU A 5 -10.47 50.83 36.56
CA LEU A 5 -9.46 49.99 35.89
C LEU A 5 -10.15 49.11 34.83
N ILE A 6 -10.02 49.51 33.60
CA ILE A 6 -10.44 48.67 32.46
C ILE A 6 -9.34 47.64 32.22
N ALA A 7 -9.62 46.44 32.69
CA ALA A 7 -8.78 45.29 32.35
C ALA A 7 -9.02 44.90 30.89
N SER A 8 -8.08 45.23 30.03
CA SER A 8 -8.02 44.70 28.65
C SER A 8 -7.73 43.21 28.70
N ILE A 9 -8.76 42.43 28.50
CA ILE A 9 -8.58 41.00 28.26
C ILE A 9 -8.20 40.82 26.79
N THR A 10 -6.92 40.71 26.54
CA THR A 10 -6.41 40.32 25.22
C THR A 10 -6.70 38.83 25.03
N ARG A 11 -7.77 38.50 24.30
CA ARG A 11 -8.06 37.15 23.89
C ARG A 11 -7.06 36.74 22.82
N PHE A 12 -6.09 35.93 23.20
CA PHE A 12 -5.26 35.20 22.25
C PHE A 12 -6.14 34.14 21.58
N VAL A 13 -6.56 34.45 20.37
CA VAL A 13 -7.17 33.44 19.48
C VAL A 13 -6.01 32.62 18.93
N SER A 14 -5.75 31.48 19.57
CA SER A 14 -4.88 30.46 19.02
C SER A 14 -5.55 29.86 17.79
N ILE A 15 -5.11 30.31 16.63
CA ILE A 15 -5.50 29.66 15.37
C ILE A 15 -4.73 28.35 15.30
N PHE A 16 -5.38 27.29 15.74
CA PHE A 16 -4.91 25.93 15.45
C PHE A 16 -5.10 25.71 13.97
N SER A 17 -4.03 25.86 13.19
CA SER A 17 -3.99 25.44 11.81
C SER A 17 -4.04 23.90 11.79
N LEU A 18 -5.23 23.37 11.61
CA LEU A 18 -5.45 21.96 11.26
C LEU A 18 -4.84 21.76 9.87
N VAL A 19 -3.60 21.29 9.84
CA VAL A 19 -3.01 20.75 8.62
C VAL A 19 -3.75 19.45 8.35
N SER A 20 -4.83 19.52 7.62
CA SER A 20 -5.51 18.34 7.08
C SER A 20 -4.55 17.70 6.10
N SER A 21 -3.91 16.60 6.51
CA SER A 21 -3.21 15.73 5.59
C SER A 21 -4.25 15.22 4.60
N LEU A 22 -4.18 15.68 3.35
CA LEU A 22 -5.03 15.19 2.28
C LEU A 22 -4.67 13.72 2.03
N ALA A 23 -5.39 12.81 2.66
CA ALA A 23 -5.34 11.41 2.35
C ALA A 23 -6.05 11.19 1.01
N VAL A 24 -5.36 10.62 0.04
CA VAL A 24 -5.92 10.32 -1.28
C VAL A 24 -6.54 8.94 -1.23
N ALA A 25 -7.87 8.88 -1.26
CA ALA A 25 -8.60 7.64 -1.42
C ALA A 25 -8.41 7.08 -2.82
N GLY A 26 -8.27 5.75 -2.94
CA GLY A 26 -8.03 5.10 -4.22
C GLY A 26 -8.32 3.62 -4.20
N THR A 27 -8.13 3.04 -5.37
CA THR A 27 -8.26 1.61 -5.62
C THR A 27 -6.98 1.12 -6.29
N TRP A 28 -6.43 0.04 -5.76
CA TRP A 28 -5.21 -0.59 -6.28
C TRP A 28 -5.52 -2.04 -6.64
N SER A 29 -5.24 -2.38 -7.87
CA SER A 29 -5.38 -3.77 -8.36
C SER A 29 -4.03 -4.30 -8.80
N GLY A 30 -3.77 -5.54 -8.49
CA GLY A 30 -2.52 -6.17 -8.88
C GLY A 30 -2.31 -7.53 -8.20
N PHE A 31 -1.11 -8.04 -8.36
CA PHE A 31 -0.71 -9.31 -7.78
C PHE A 31 -0.30 -9.14 -6.34
N LEU A 32 -0.89 -9.94 -5.46
CA LEU A 32 -0.50 -10.01 -4.06
C LEU A 32 0.80 -10.81 -3.94
N VAL A 33 1.79 -10.25 -3.28
CA VAL A 33 3.09 -10.87 -3.06
C VAL A 33 3.52 -10.78 -1.60
N ASP A 34 4.46 -11.64 -1.22
CA ASP A 34 5.23 -11.47 0.01
C ASP A 34 6.15 -10.26 -0.14
N ALA A 35 5.93 -9.23 0.66
CA ALA A 35 6.64 -7.96 0.53
C ALA A 35 8.14 -8.09 0.80
N GLY A 36 8.54 -8.92 1.76
CA GLY A 36 9.96 -9.14 2.07
C GLY A 36 10.68 -9.87 0.95
N CYS A 37 10.09 -10.92 0.42
CA CYS A 37 10.61 -11.67 -0.72
C CYS A 37 10.77 -10.77 -1.95
N PHE A 38 9.72 -10.02 -2.29
CA PHE A 38 9.72 -9.16 -3.48
C PHE A 38 10.79 -8.06 -3.39
N ARG A 39 10.92 -7.43 -2.23
CA ARG A 39 11.97 -6.43 -1.99
C ARG A 39 13.37 -7.02 -2.13
N SER A 40 13.60 -8.21 -1.55
CA SER A 40 14.90 -8.88 -1.66
C SER A 40 15.23 -9.26 -3.11
N ALA A 41 14.26 -9.66 -3.90
CA ALA A 41 14.43 -9.93 -5.31
C ALA A 41 14.80 -8.65 -6.08
N GLU A 42 14.20 -7.53 -5.76
CA GLU A 42 14.53 -6.23 -6.36
C GLU A 42 15.94 -5.76 -5.99
N ASP A 43 16.33 -5.88 -4.71
CA ASP A 43 17.63 -5.45 -4.21
C ASP A 43 18.79 -6.29 -4.76
N ASN A 44 18.53 -7.54 -5.12
CA ASN A 44 19.51 -8.46 -5.67
C ASN A 44 19.76 -8.30 -7.17
N HIS A 45 19.09 -7.38 -7.84
CA HIS A 45 19.45 -7.01 -9.20
C HIS A 45 20.79 -6.30 -9.20
N ASN A 46 21.85 -7.07 -9.45
CA ASN A 46 23.19 -6.52 -9.66
C ASN A 46 23.21 -5.60 -10.88
N VAL A 47 23.40 -4.34 -10.64
CA VAL A 47 23.50 -3.27 -11.65
C VAL A 47 24.66 -3.54 -12.64
N SER A 48 25.55 -4.46 -12.30
CA SER A 48 26.76 -4.79 -13.07
C SER A 48 26.55 -5.77 -14.21
N ASP A 49 25.53 -6.58 -14.14
CA ASP A 49 25.33 -7.64 -15.11
C ASP A 49 24.23 -7.27 -16.08
N SER A 50 24.60 -6.63 -17.17
CA SER A 50 23.81 -6.52 -18.42
C SER A 50 22.31 -6.21 -18.20
N PRO A 51 21.62 -5.49 -19.07
CA PRO A 51 20.21 -5.22 -18.93
C PRO A 51 19.40 -6.52 -19.13
N VAL A 52 19.52 -7.43 -18.17
CA VAL A 52 18.51 -8.46 -18.00
C VAL A 52 17.25 -7.71 -17.60
N LEU A 53 16.33 -7.62 -18.53
CA LEU A 53 15.01 -7.07 -18.30
C LEU A 53 14.49 -7.69 -17.01
N LYS A 54 14.26 -6.85 -16.02
CA LYS A 54 13.63 -7.23 -14.76
C LYS A 54 12.38 -8.05 -15.06
N ASP A 55 12.43 -9.35 -14.82
CA ASP A 55 11.28 -10.22 -15.04
C ASP A 55 10.34 -10.16 -13.83
N VAL A 56 9.56 -9.11 -13.78
CA VAL A 56 8.56 -8.90 -12.72
C VAL A 56 7.59 -10.07 -12.63
N GLY A 57 7.22 -10.68 -13.73
CA GLY A 57 6.35 -11.85 -13.74
C GLY A 57 6.97 -13.05 -13.01
N LEU A 58 8.27 -13.27 -13.18
CA LEU A 58 8.99 -14.30 -12.44
C LEU A 58 9.06 -13.99 -10.95
N GLU A 59 9.39 -12.75 -10.59
CA GLU A 59 9.45 -12.32 -9.19
C GLU A 59 8.09 -12.48 -8.49
N ILE A 60 7.00 -12.14 -9.15
CA ILE A 60 5.65 -12.36 -8.64
C ILE A 60 5.38 -13.84 -8.37
N ARG A 61 5.76 -14.73 -9.30
CA ARG A 61 5.58 -16.18 -9.12
C ARG A 61 6.44 -16.74 -7.98
N LEU A 62 7.67 -16.29 -7.86
CA LEU A 62 8.58 -16.73 -6.79
C LEU A 62 8.17 -16.21 -5.42
N CYS A 63 7.64 -15.00 -5.38
CA CYS A 63 7.23 -14.32 -4.15
C CYS A 63 5.72 -14.37 -3.90
N HIS A 64 5.02 -15.37 -4.46
CA HIS A 64 3.60 -15.54 -4.19
C HIS A 64 3.33 -15.71 -2.68
N PRO A 65 2.13 -15.33 -2.20
CA PRO A 65 1.80 -15.44 -0.79
C PRO A 65 1.86 -16.89 -0.29
N LYS A 66 2.39 -17.06 0.90
CA LYS A 66 2.46 -18.36 1.60
C LYS A 66 1.72 -18.28 2.93
N ALA A 67 1.46 -19.41 3.55
CA ALA A 67 0.77 -19.47 4.83
C ALA A 67 1.47 -18.66 5.94
N LYS A 68 2.78 -18.51 5.85
CA LYS A 68 3.60 -17.77 6.83
C LYS A 68 3.88 -16.32 6.45
N THR A 69 3.38 -15.84 5.34
CA THR A 69 3.57 -14.46 4.93
C THR A 69 2.83 -13.52 5.87
N HIS A 70 3.53 -12.53 6.43
CA HIS A 70 2.99 -11.56 7.36
C HIS A 70 2.90 -10.15 6.78
N ALA A 71 3.74 -9.83 5.83
CA ALA A 71 3.79 -8.54 5.16
C ALA A 71 3.53 -8.73 3.67
N PHE A 72 2.57 -8.00 3.15
CA PHE A 72 2.13 -8.12 1.77
C PHE A 72 2.31 -6.81 1.02
N ALA A 73 2.48 -6.93 -0.28
CA ALA A 73 2.43 -5.81 -1.22
C ALA A 73 1.57 -6.18 -2.42
N ILE A 74 1.09 -5.17 -3.12
CA ILE A 74 0.39 -5.32 -4.40
C ILE A 74 1.33 -4.83 -5.50
N VAL A 75 1.63 -5.71 -6.45
CA VAL A 75 2.40 -5.37 -7.64
C VAL A 75 1.45 -4.98 -8.76
N GLN A 76 1.50 -3.73 -9.13
CA GLN A 76 0.63 -3.15 -10.16
C GLN A 76 1.14 -3.48 -11.58
N SER A 77 0.35 -3.13 -12.57
CA SER A 77 0.67 -3.40 -13.99
C SER A 77 1.93 -2.71 -14.50
N ASP A 78 2.34 -1.63 -13.87
CA ASP A 78 3.61 -0.92 -14.15
C ASP A 78 4.84 -1.57 -13.49
N GLY A 79 4.65 -2.63 -12.71
CA GLY A 79 5.70 -3.32 -11.95
C GLY A 79 6.01 -2.70 -10.59
N GLU A 80 5.35 -1.59 -10.23
CA GLU A 80 5.52 -0.97 -8.92
C GLU A 80 4.79 -1.75 -7.83
N ALA A 81 5.49 -1.99 -6.74
CA ALA A 81 4.93 -2.64 -5.56
C ALA A 81 4.55 -1.60 -4.50
N VAL A 82 3.34 -1.71 -3.99
CA VAL A 82 2.84 -0.86 -2.91
C VAL A 82 2.55 -1.73 -1.70
N ALA A 83 3.20 -1.42 -0.57
CA ALA A 83 3.01 -2.16 0.67
C ALA A 83 1.62 -1.92 1.27
N LEU A 84 1.10 -2.93 1.97
CA LEU A 84 -0.12 -2.81 2.76
C LEU A 84 0.21 -2.43 4.21
N ASP A 85 -0.70 -1.71 4.84
CA ASP A 85 -0.62 -1.43 6.27
C ASP A 85 -0.99 -2.67 7.12
N SER A 86 -0.98 -2.54 8.43
CA SER A 86 -1.30 -3.63 9.35
C SER A 86 -2.68 -4.23 9.10
N ALA A 87 -3.69 -3.39 8.87
CA ALA A 87 -5.05 -3.83 8.57
C ALA A 87 -5.12 -4.59 7.23
N GLY A 88 -4.42 -4.10 6.21
CA GLY A 88 -4.30 -4.74 4.91
C GLY A 88 -3.57 -6.07 4.98
N ASN A 89 -2.50 -6.15 5.74
CA ASN A 89 -1.77 -7.40 5.96
C ASN A 89 -2.64 -8.46 6.62
N THR A 90 -3.45 -8.08 7.60
CA THR A 90 -4.39 -9.00 8.27
C THR A 90 -5.43 -9.52 7.29
N GLN A 91 -6.02 -8.67 6.49
CA GLN A 91 -7.02 -9.05 5.49
C GLN A 91 -6.41 -9.92 4.37
N ALA A 92 -5.22 -9.58 3.90
CA ALA A 92 -4.49 -10.37 2.91
C ALA A 92 -4.17 -11.78 3.43
N ALA A 93 -3.71 -11.88 4.67
CA ALA A 93 -3.46 -13.17 5.31
C ALA A 93 -4.73 -14.02 5.41
N GLN A 94 -5.88 -13.41 5.68
CA GLN A 94 -7.17 -14.11 5.67
C GLN A 94 -7.52 -14.63 4.28
N LEU A 95 -7.34 -13.85 3.22
CA LEU A 95 -7.55 -14.30 1.85
C LEU A 95 -6.71 -15.54 1.51
N VAL A 96 -5.45 -15.53 1.91
CA VAL A 96 -4.55 -16.67 1.69
C VAL A 96 -5.03 -17.90 2.44
N ARG A 97 -5.45 -17.77 3.69
CA ARG A 97 -6.01 -18.86 4.49
C ARG A 97 -7.34 -19.39 3.94
N GLN A 98 -8.13 -18.52 3.32
CA GLN A 98 -9.40 -18.89 2.68
C GLN A 98 -9.20 -19.55 1.30
N GLY A 99 -7.96 -19.70 0.86
CA GLY A 99 -7.62 -20.40 -0.36
C GLY A 99 -7.51 -19.52 -1.59
N LEU A 100 -7.09 -18.24 -1.43
CA LEU A 100 -6.75 -17.39 -2.57
C LEU A 100 -5.77 -18.14 -3.49
N LYS A 101 -6.16 -18.29 -4.75
CA LYS A 101 -5.43 -19.09 -5.74
C LYS A 101 -4.65 -18.21 -6.72
N SER A 102 -3.66 -18.84 -7.37
CA SER A 102 -3.02 -18.26 -8.56
C SER A 102 -4.08 -17.74 -9.55
N PRO A 103 -3.90 -16.54 -10.10
CA PRO A 103 -2.67 -15.72 -10.07
C PRO A 103 -2.55 -14.78 -8.86
N TRP A 104 -3.24 -14.98 -7.76
CA TRP A 104 -3.22 -14.13 -6.55
C TRP A 104 -3.51 -12.66 -6.83
N TYR A 105 -4.43 -12.41 -7.72
CA TYR A 105 -4.81 -11.06 -8.11
C TYR A 105 -5.90 -10.52 -7.19
N VAL A 106 -5.69 -9.30 -6.70
CA VAL A 106 -6.56 -8.66 -5.71
C VAL A 106 -6.86 -7.22 -6.08
N THR A 107 -7.93 -6.70 -5.51
CA THR A 107 -8.24 -5.26 -5.52
C THR A 107 -8.36 -4.77 -4.09
N ALA A 108 -7.61 -3.75 -3.74
CA ALA A 108 -7.64 -3.08 -2.45
C ALA A 108 -8.20 -1.67 -2.60
N ASN A 109 -9.07 -1.31 -1.66
CA ASN A 109 -9.54 0.07 -1.50
C ASN A 109 -8.96 0.64 -0.22
N GLY A 110 -8.63 1.90 -0.21
CA GLY A 110 -8.08 2.56 0.95
C GLY A 110 -7.50 3.92 0.62
N GLU A 111 -6.51 4.32 1.38
CA GLU A 111 -5.81 5.59 1.22
C GLU A 111 -4.31 5.35 1.15
N ILE A 112 -3.62 6.06 0.26
CA ILE A 112 -2.16 6.00 0.21
C ILE A 112 -1.58 6.97 1.23
N ARG A 113 -0.64 6.45 2.04
CA ARG A 113 0.14 7.22 3.00
C ARG A 113 1.60 6.82 2.90
N LYS A 114 2.48 7.70 2.41
CA LYS A 114 3.90 7.41 2.22
C LYS A 114 4.08 6.09 1.48
N ASN A 115 3.90 5.71 0.44
CA ASN A 115 4.11 4.43 -0.26
C ASN A 115 3.44 3.20 0.40
N THR A 116 2.51 3.40 1.32
CA THR A 116 1.77 2.34 1.98
C THR A 116 0.28 2.59 1.84
N ILE A 117 -0.47 1.56 1.50
CA ILE A 117 -1.94 1.63 1.43
C ILE A 117 -2.51 1.34 2.81
N ALA A 118 -3.22 2.32 3.38
CA ALA A 118 -4.08 2.12 4.53
C ALA A 118 -5.38 1.48 4.04
N VAL A 119 -5.45 0.16 4.12
CA VAL A 119 -6.49 -0.65 3.48
C VAL A 119 -7.79 -0.60 4.25
N SER A 120 -8.89 -0.23 3.58
CA SER A 120 -10.24 -0.38 4.10
C SER A 120 -10.84 -1.73 3.71
N SER A 121 -10.59 -2.21 2.50
CA SER A 121 -11.03 -3.53 2.03
C SER A 121 -10.06 -4.10 1.00
N ILE A 122 -9.94 -5.42 0.98
CA ILE A 122 -9.21 -6.15 -0.04
C ILE A 122 -10.01 -7.39 -0.44
N VAL A 123 -10.18 -7.59 -1.73
CA VAL A 123 -10.95 -8.71 -2.28
C VAL A 123 -10.19 -9.38 -3.42
N PRO A 124 -10.40 -10.69 -3.62
CA PRO A 124 -9.91 -11.35 -4.82
C PRO A 124 -10.52 -10.71 -6.07
N ALA A 125 -9.70 -10.56 -7.10
CA ALA A 125 -10.15 -10.03 -8.38
C ALA A 125 -9.62 -10.89 -9.52
N ALA A 126 -10.33 -10.88 -10.66
CA ALA A 126 -9.83 -11.50 -11.87
C ALA A 126 -8.72 -10.62 -12.46
N SER A 127 -7.57 -11.23 -12.80
CA SER A 127 -6.56 -10.54 -13.60
C SER A 127 -7.17 -10.18 -14.94
N VAL A 128 -7.09 -8.91 -15.31
CA VAL A 128 -7.47 -8.52 -16.66
C VAL A 128 -6.35 -9.00 -17.58
N ASN A 129 -6.53 -10.19 -18.13
CA ASN A 129 -5.75 -10.59 -19.28
C ASN A 129 -6.13 -9.67 -20.42
N THR A 130 -5.40 -8.60 -20.61
CA THR A 130 -5.39 -7.89 -21.88
C THR A 130 -4.78 -8.80 -22.91
N SER A 131 -5.55 -9.78 -23.36
CA SER A 131 -5.31 -10.43 -24.64
C SER A 131 -5.58 -9.38 -25.70
N SER A 132 -4.60 -8.53 -25.95
CA SER A 132 -4.61 -7.77 -27.20
C SER A 132 -4.33 -8.76 -28.31
N LYS A 133 -5.38 -9.06 -29.06
CA LYS A 133 -5.23 -9.63 -30.40
C LYS A 133 -4.55 -8.61 -31.30
#